data_757a86e0ae19ac0279129e78f31254c9
#
_entry.id   757a86e0ae19ac0279129e78f31254c9
#
_cell.length_a   1.000
_cell.length_b   1.000
_cell.length_c   1.000
_cell.angle_alpha   90.00
_cell.angle_beta   90.00
_cell.angle_gamma   90.00
#
_symmetry.space_group_name_H-M   'P 1'
#
loop_
_entity.id
_entity.type
_entity.pdbx_description
1 polymer ?
#
loop_
_entity_poly.entity_id
_entity_poly.type
_entity_poly.pdbx_seq_one_letter_code
_entity_poly.pdbx_strand_id
1 'polypeptide(L)'
;MGRELAIQLAKEGCRVAMCDVSEEAMDQTRALCQKVAPADTRITCFVADVSNEDQVLAFRDSVLAEHETDCINLLFNNAGIGGAGSFICDARDEWEKTFAVCWEGVYFCSRAFVPLLIASPEGHLVNTSSVNGFWASVGPSTAHTSYSAAKFAVKGFTEALVNDFRLNAPHVGVSLVMPGHIGTSIVINSGKILGHDPKEMSAEEIDEARERLAKLGLDTTGATDDEVRQGLQQLAESFRDDAPMTAAEAANVILDGVRNGNWRILVGQDAAVLDRLVREDPEGAYEPAFMERLRAETGWNLGL
;
A
#
# COMPACT_ATOMS: atom_id res chain seq x y z
N MET A 1 -5.72 0.28 -4.36
CA MET A 1 -6.67 0.81 -3.36
C MET A 1 -6.88 2.32 -3.52
N GLY A 2 -5.85 3.16 -3.60
CA GLY A 2 -6.01 4.63 -3.68
C GLY A 2 -6.95 5.11 -4.78
N ARG A 3 -6.88 4.53 -5.99
CA ARG A 3 -7.83 4.82 -7.08
C ARG A 3 -9.28 4.61 -6.65
N GLU A 4 -9.59 3.49 -6.01
CA GLU A 4 -10.96 3.17 -5.60
C GLU A 4 -11.44 4.05 -4.44
N LEU A 5 -10.56 4.40 -3.50
CA LEU A 5 -10.86 5.39 -2.47
C LEU A 5 -11.22 6.74 -3.10
N ALA A 6 -10.42 7.23 -4.07
CA ALA A 6 -10.69 8.48 -4.77
C ALA A 6 -12.03 8.44 -5.52
N ILE A 7 -12.33 7.34 -6.25
CA ILE A 7 -13.60 7.18 -6.98
C ILE A 7 -14.80 7.21 -6.03
N GLN A 8 -14.73 6.47 -4.92
CA GLN A 8 -15.85 6.39 -3.97
C GLN A 8 -16.07 7.71 -3.24
N LEU A 9 -14.98 8.40 -2.82
CA LEU A 9 -15.09 9.73 -2.22
C LEU A 9 -15.63 10.76 -3.21
N ALA A 10 -15.17 10.75 -4.46
CA ALA A 10 -15.69 11.63 -5.50
C ALA A 10 -17.18 11.40 -5.76
N LYS A 11 -17.63 10.14 -5.77
CA LYS A 11 -19.06 9.77 -5.90
C LYS A 11 -19.93 10.35 -4.80
N GLU A 12 -19.38 10.50 -3.59
CA GLU A 12 -20.05 11.12 -2.44
C GLU A 12 -19.98 12.67 -2.46
N GLY A 13 -19.36 13.26 -3.48
CA GLY A 13 -19.23 14.70 -3.62
C GLY A 13 -18.05 15.31 -2.86
N CYS A 14 -17.13 14.50 -2.36
CA CYS A 14 -15.91 14.99 -1.73
C CYS A 14 -15.01 15.67 -2.78
N ARG A 15 -14.44 16.82 -2.44
CA ARG A 15 -13.34 17.40 -3.20
C ARG A 15 -12.10 16.53 -2.98
N VAL A 16 -11.47 16.06 -4.06
CA VAL A 16 -10.37 15.09 -4.00
C VAL A 16 -9.10 15.69 -4.58
N ALA A 17 -8.03 15.70 -3.80
CA ALA A 17 -6.68 15.96 -4.26
C ALA A 17 -5.86 14.69 -4.20
N MET A 18 -5.20 14.32 -5.30
CA MET A 18 -4.39 13.10 -5.41
C MET A 18 -2.95 13.43 -5.74
N CYS A 19 -2.01 12.65 -5.19
CA CYS A 19 -0.64 12.63 -5.70
C CYS A 19 -0.19 11.20 -6.04
N ASP A 20 0.65 11.09 -7.03
CA ASP A 20 1.33 9.86 -7.45
C ASP A 20 2.59 10.26 -8.25
N VAL A 21 3.52 9.33 -8.44
CA VAL A 21 4.66 9.51 -9.36
C VAL A 21 4.24 9.34 -10.83
N SER A 22 3.12 8.67 -11.09
CA SER A 22 2.57 8.42 -12.44
C SER A 22 1.45 9.41 -12.77
N GLU A 23 1.77 10.41 -13.59
CA GLU A 23 0.80 11.36 -14.11
C GLU A 23 -0.32 10.65 -14.91
N GLU A 24 0.06 9.68 -15.76
CA GLU A 24 -0.89 8.91 -16.56
C GLU A 24 -1.91 8.15 -15.67
N ALA A 25 -1.45 7.48 -14.61
CA ALA A 25 -2.33 6.75 -13.69
C ALA A 25 -3.27 7.68 -12.93
N MET A 26 -2.80 8.88 -12.57
CA MET A 26 -3.63 9.91 -11.96
C MET A 26 -4.68 10.48 -12.92
N ASP A 27 -4.32 10.75 -14.18
CA ASP A 27 -5.26 11.24 -15.20
C ASP A 27 -6.37 10.22 -15.47
N GLN A 28 -6.02 8.94 -15.57
CA GLN A 28 -7.01 7.87 -15.66
C GLN A 28 -7.95 7.86 -14.44
N THR A 29 -7.39 8.00 -13.23
CA THR A 29 -8.16 8.03 -11.99
C THR A 29 -9.06 9.26 -11.93
N ARG A 30 -8.55 10.44 -12.29
CA ARG A 30 -9.33 11.68 -12.38
C ARG A 30 -10.52 11.54 -13.32
N ALA A 31 -10.30 10.95 -14.51
CA ALA A 31 -11.37 10.71 -15.47
C ALA A 31 -12.44 9.76 -14.93
N LEU A 32 -12.05 8.75 -14.16
CA LEU A 32 -13.00 7.83 -13.50
C LEU A 32 -13.79 8.54 -12.40
N CYS A 33 -13.13 9.35 -11.57
CA CYS A 33 -13.78 10.14 -10.54
C CYS A 33 -14.81 11.11 -11.16
N GLN A 34 -14.44 11.81 -12.21
CA GLN A 34 -15.33 12.78 -12.91
C GLN A 34 -16.60 12.14 -13.48
N LYS A 35 -16.54 10.85 -13.86
CA LYS A 35 -17.72 10.12 -14.37
C LYS A 35 -18.78 9.85 -13.31
N VAL A 36 -18.41 9.77 -12.04
CA VAL A 36 -19.29 9.38 -10.93
C VAL A 36 -19.55 10.51 -9.95
N ALA A 37 -18.74 11.55 -9.97
CA ALA A 37 -18.87 12.70 -9.07
C ALA A 37 -20.08 13.56 -9.45
N PRO A 38 -20.74 14.21 -8.47
CA PRO A 38 -21.66 15.30 -8.74
C PRO A 38 -21.01 16.41 -9.60
N ALA A 39 -21.84 17.15 -10.35
CA ALA A 39 -21.35 18.31 -11.11
C ALA A 39 -20.60 19.28 -10.18
N ASP A 40 -19.54 19.90 -10.71
CA ASP A 40 -18.70 20.87 -10.01
C ASP A 40 -17.83 20.31 -8.85
N THR A 41 -17.78 18.97 -8.65
CA THR A 41 -16.84 18.36 -7.70
C THR A 41 -15.40 18.59 -8.15
N ARG A 42 -14.60 19.27 -7.31
CA ARG A 42 -13.20 19.58 -7.61
C ARG A 42 -12.31 18.33 -7.40
N ILE A 43 -11.60 17.93 -8.45
CA ILE A 43 -10.68 16.79 -8.43
C ILE A 43 -9.36 17.24 -9.05
N THR A 44 -8.28 17.22 -8.27
CA THR A 44 -6.96 17.69 -8.68
C THR A 44 -5.91 16.60 -8.57
N CYS A 45 -4.85 16.69 -9.36
CA CYS A 45 -3.74 15.75 -9.43
C CYS A 45 -2.42 16.51 -9.35
N PHE A 46 -1.48 15.98 -8.56
CA PHE A 46 -0.14 16.54 -8.43
C PHE A 46 0.91 15.43 -8.50
N VAL A 47 1.89 15.57 -9.38
CA VAL A 47 2.99 14.61 -9.48
C VAL A 47 3.93 14.81 -8.30
N ALA A 48 4.04 13.81 -7.44
CA ALA A 48 4.93 13.83 -6.29
C ALA A 48 5.41 12.43 -5.89
N ASP A 49 6.69 12.32 -5.59
CA ASP A 49 7.26 11.20 -4.84
C ASP A 49 7.12 11.50 -3.34
N VAL A 50 6.31 10.72 -2.64
CA VAL A 50 6.05 10.90 -1.21
C VAL A 50 7.29 10.67 -0.34
N SER A 51 8.32 10.00 -0.85
CA SER A 51 9.62 9.86 -0.18
C SER A 51 10.50 11.12 -0.25
N ASN A 52 10.03 12.18 -0.93
CA ASN A 52 10.68 13.48 -1.03
C ASN A 52 9.86 14.53 -0.29
N GLU A 53 10.38 15.02 0.84
CA GLU A 53 9.67 15.97 1.71
C GLU A 53 9.33 17.29 0.98
N ASP A 54 10.23 17.83 0.13
CA ASP A 54 9.98 19.06 -0.60
C ASP A 54 8.82 18.91 -1.59
N GLN A 55 8.70 17.76 -2.25
CA GLN A 55 7.56 17.47 -3.14
C GLN A 55 6.25 17.31 -2.36
N VAL A 56 6.29 16.71 -1.17
CA VAL A 56 5.12 16.63 -0.28
C VAL A 56 4.67 18.03 0.18
N LEU A 57 5.59 18.90 0.54
CA LEU A 57 5.28 20.29 0.91
C LEU A 57 4.70 21.07 -0.29
N ALA A 58 5.25 20.92 -1.48
CA ALA A 58 4.72 21.52 -2.70
C ALA A 58 3.31 21.00 -3.02
N PHE A 59 3.07 19.70 -2.84
CA PHE A 59 1.73 19.12 -2.98
C PHE A 59 0.73 19.72 -1.99
N ARG A 60 1.10 19.85 -0.72
CA ARG A 60 0.25 20.52 0.29
C ARG A 60 -0.12 21.94 -0.15
N ASP A 61 0.85 22.72 -0.60
CA ASP A 61 0.63 24.12 -1.02
C ASP A 61 -0.27 24.19 -2.25
N SER A 62 -0.13 23.25 -3.19
CA SER A 62 -1.03 23.10 -4.35
C SER A 62 -2.47 22.77 -3.89
N VAL A 63 -2.65 21.86 -2.92
CA VAL A 63 -3.98 21.54 -2.37
C VAL A 63 -4.65 22.78 -1.80
N LEU A 64 -3.94 23.58 -0.99
CA LEU A 64 -4.47 24.79 -0.39
C LEU A 64 -4.89 25.81 -1.46
N ALA A 65 -4.05 26.00 -2.48
CA ALA A 65 -4.29 26.96 -3.55
C ALA A 65 -5.42 26.50 -4.49
N GLU A 66 -5.35 25.26 -5.00
CA GLU A 66 -6.32 24.78 -5.99
C GLU A 66 -7.70 24.48 -5.40
N HIS A 67 -7.77 24.08 -4.14
CA HIS A 67 -9.04 23.87 -3.46
C HIS A 67 -9.56 25.11 -2.72
N GLU A 68 -8.80 26.21 -2.71
CA GLU A 68 -9.18 27.46 -2.03
C GLU A 68 -9.61 27.19 -0.58
N THR A 69 -8.74 26.51 0.17
CA THR A 69 -9.04 26.05 1.53
C THR A 69 -7.83 26.24 2.43
N ASP A 70 -8.05 26.34 3.72
CA ASP A 70 -7.04 26.38 4.78
C ASP A 70 -7.03 25.12 5.64
N CYS A 71 -7.89 24.15 5.35
CA CYS A 71 -8.01 22.90 6.09
C CYS A 71 -8.39 21.73 5.18
N ILE A 72 -8.22 20.51 5.67
CA ILE A 72 -8.71 19.27 5.06
C ILE A 72 -9.44 18.42 6.09
N ASN A 73 -10.38 17.58 5.64
CA ASN A 73 -11.13 16.68 6.51
C ASN A 73 -10.50 15.27 6.56
N LEU A 74 -9.95 14.79 5.45
CA LEU A 74 -9.44 13.43 5.32
C LEU A 74 -8.04 13.43 4.72
N LEU A 75 -7.11 12.71 5.33
CA LEU A 75 -5.80 12.38 4.76
C LEU A 75 -5.64 10.86 4.67
N PHE A 76 -5.46 10.34 3.47
CA PHE A 76 -5.15 8.93 3.22
C PHE A 76 -3.68 8.78 2.82
N ASN A 77 -2.83 8.34 3.72
CA ASN A 77 -1.48 7.90 3.42
C ASN A 77 -1.54 6.47 2.88
N ASN A 78 -1.79 6.35 1.57
CA ASN A 78 -2.00 5.08 0.89
C ASN A 78 -0.84 4.69 -0.03
N ALA A 79 0.00 5.64 -0.46
CA ALA A 79 1.13 5.37 -1.33
C ALA A 79 2.07 4.33 -0.71
N GLY A 80 2.56 3.43 -1.55
CA GLY A 80 3.46 2.36 -1.12
C GLY A 80 3.81 1.44 -2.26
N ILE A 81 4.99 0.84 -2.16
CA ILE A 81 5.51 -0.17 -3.08
C ILE A 81 5.90 -1.41 -2.29
N GLY A 82 5.84 -2.59 -2.94
CA GLY A 82 6.41 -3.81 -2.42
C GLY A 82 7.73 -4.08 -3.14
N GLY A 83 8.77 -4.43 -2.43
CA GLY A 83 10.07 -4.71 -3.07
C GLY A 83 11.17 -4.94 -2.06
N ALA A 84 12.40 -5.17 -2.55
CA ALA A 84 13.61 -5.44 -1.80
C ALA A 84 13.37 -6.39 -0.61
N GLY A 85 13.25 -7.68 -0.92
CA GLY A 85 12.89 -8.69 0.06
C GLY A 85 14.06 -9.05 0.97
N SER A 86 15.21 -9.38 0.37
CA SER A 86 16.37 -9.88 1.09
C SER A 86 17.29 -8.75 1.55
N PHE A 87 17.53 -8.68 2.85
CA PHE A 87 18.56 -7.79 3.39
C PHE A 87 19.99 -8.22 3.01
N ILE A 88 20.17 -9.49 2.64
CA ILE A 88 21.48 -10.07 2.36
C ILE A 88 21.81 -10.03 0.85
N CYS A 89 20.80 -10.26 0.00
CA CYS A 89 21.00 -10.48 -1.42
C CYS A 89 20.61 -9.29 -2.30
N ASP A 90 19.61 -8.50 -1.87
CA ASP A 90 19.09 -7.41 -2.69
C ASP A 90 19.91 -6.13 -2.54
N ALA A 91 19.84 -5.27 -3.54
CA ALA A 91 20.57 -4.01 -3.56
C ALA A 91 20.12 -3.07 -2.43
N ARG A 92 21.06 -2.35 -1.84
CA ARG A 92 20.82 -1.45 -0.71
C ARG A 92 19.87 -0.30 -1.07
N ASP A 93 20.01 0.26 -2.24
CA ASP A 93 19.21 1.38 -2.73
C ASP A 93 17.73 0.99 -2.95
N GLU A 94 17.45 -0.23 -3.40
CA GLU A 94 16.09 -0.75 -3.47
C GLU A 94 15.47 -0.93 -2.09
N TRP A 95 16.26 -1.44 -1.14
CA TRP A 95 15.82 -1.59 0.26
C TRP A 95 15.46 -0.23 0.86
N GLU A 96 16.35 0.76 0.70
CA GLU A 96 16.18 2.13 1.20
C GLU A 96 15.00 2.82 0.48
N LYS A 97 14.85 2.65 -0.84
CA LYS A 97 13.73 3.21 -1.61
C LYS A 97 12.39 2.65 -1.14
N THR A 98 12.31 1.33 -0.94
CA THR A 98 11.07 0.69 -0.45
C THR A 98 10.70 1.20 0.95
N PHE A 99 11.70 1.31 1.84
CA PHE A 99 11.49 1.82 3.19
C PHE A 99 11.07 3.30 3.16
N ALA A 100 11.73 4.14 2.37
CA ALA A 100 11.44 5.55 2.23
C ALA A 100 10.01 5.79 1.73
N VAL A 101 9.60 5.15 0.63
CA VAL A 101 8.23 5.32 0.11
C VAL A 101 7.19 4.85 1.12
N CYS A 102 7.40 3.69 1.77
CA CYS A 102 6.41 3.09 2.65
C CYS A 102 6.37 3.67 4.07
N TRP A 103 7.47 4.24 4.58
CA TRP A 103 7.53 4.84 5.91
C TRP A 103 7.70 6.35 5.87
N GLU A 104 8.75 6.88 5.22
CA GLU A 104 8.99 8.32 5.20
C GLU A 104 7.86 9.06 4.50
N GLY A 105 7.28 8.46 3.44
CA GLY A 105 6.10 9.00 2.78
C GLY A 105 4.92 9.19 3.74
N VAL A 106 4.63 8.22 4.60
CA VAL A 106 3.60 8.37 5.64
C VAL A 106 3.97 9.45 6.65
N TYR A 107 5.23 9.51 7.06
CA TYR A 107 5.72 10.49 8.01
C TYR A 107 5.68 11.91 7.44
N PHE A 108 6.23 12.14 6.24
CA PHE A 108 6.24 13.47 5.61
C PHE A 108 4.83 13.99 5.30
N CYS A 109 3.97 13.14 4.73
CA CYS A 109 2.59 13.53 4.50
C CYS A 109 1.85 13.83 5.82
N SER A 110 2.05 13.04 6.85
CA SER A 110 1.46 13.32 8.16
C SER A 110 1.96 14.66 8.73
N ARG A 111 3.28 14.92 8.66
CA ARG A 111 3.86 16.20 9.12
C ARG A 111 3.32 17.40 8.35
N ALA A 112 3.14 17.27 7.03
CA ALA A 112 2.66 18.36 6.18
C ALA A 112 1.17 18.65 6.34
N PHE A 113 0.33 17.62 6.54
CA PHE A 113 -1.13 17.73 6.45
C PHE A 113 -1.87 17.62 7.78
N VAL A 114 -1.30 17.04 8.84
CA VAL A 114 -1.96 16.98 10.17
C VAL A 114 -2.33 18.37 10.70
N PRO A 115 -1.51 19.44 10.53
CA PRO A 115 -1.93 20.79 10.91
C PRO A 115 -3.22 21.23 10.22
N LEU A 116 -3.48 20.81 8.97
CA LEU A 116 -4.69 21.12 8.23
C LEU A 116 -5.90 20.29 8.67
N LEU A 117 -5.66 19.06 9.15
CA LEU A 117 -6.70 18.24 9.82
C LEU A 117 -7.12 18.89 11.14
N ILE A 118 -6.16 19.42 11.91
CA ILE A 118 -6.40 20.11 13.19
C ILE A 118 -7.15 21.44 12.96
N ALA A 119 -6.89 22.13 11.86
CA ALA A 119 -7.59 23.37 11.50
C ALA A 119 -9.05 23.13 11.06
N SER A 120 -9.39 21.91 10.68
CA SER A 120 -10.76 21.53 10.33
C SER A 120 -11.60 21.28 11.60
N PRO A 121 -12.92 21.57 11.60
CA PRO A 121 -13.78 21.18 12.71
C PRO A 121 -13.92 19.67 12.87
N GLU A 122 -13.60 18.90 11.84
CA GLU A 122 -13.65 17.44 11.79
C GLU A 122 -12.53 16.94 10.89
N GLY A 123 -11.56 16.23 11.47
CA GLY A 123 -10.41 15.71 10.76
C GLY A 123 -10.23 14.19 10.95
N HIS A 124 -9.67 13.48 9.97
CA HIS A 124 -9.33 12.07 10.11
C HIS A 124 -8.08 11.70 9.31
N LEU A 125 -7.09 11.12 9.99
CA LEU A 125 -5.87 10.57 9.41
C LEU A 125 -6.03 9.06 9.19
N VAL A 126 -5.74 8.59 7.98
CA VAL A 126 -5.80 7.17 7.62
C VAL A 126 -4.44 6.72 7.10
N ASN A 127 -3.74 5.90 7.86
CA ASN A 127 -2.44 5.35 7.49
C ASN A 127 -2.55 3.90 7.03
N THR A 128 -2.05 3.60 5.85
CA THR A 128 -2.07 2.25 5.28
C THR A 128 -0.77 1.51 5.61
N SER A 129 -0.88 0.59 6.58
CA SER A 129 0.10 -0.43 6.86
C SER A 129 -0.16 -1.67 5.99
N SER A 130 -0.11 -2.86 6.54
CA SER A 130 -0.34 -4.17 5.91
C SER A 130 -0.49 -5.22 7.00
N VAL A 131 -0.91 -6.43 6.66
CA VAL A 131 -0.67 -7.61 7.51
C VAL A 131 0.82 -7.77 7.82
N ASN A 132 1.70 -7.33 6.93
CA ASN A 132 3.14 -7.27 7.17
C ASN A 132 3.57 -6.20 8.19
N GLY A 133 2.64 -5.44 8.76
CA GLY A 133 2.86 -4.59 9.93
C GLY A 133 2.69 -5.30 11.27
N PHE A 134 2.22 -6.55 11.29
CA PHE A 134 2.16 -7.38 12.49
C PHE A 134 2.70 -8.81 12.28
N TRP A 135 2.95 -9.20 11.05
CA TRP A 135 3.60 -10.46 10.66
C TRP A 135 4.60 -10.18 9.53
N ALA A 136 5.90 -10.27 9.83
CA ALA A 136 6.98 -9.89 8.91
C ALA A 136 7.34 -11.02 7.93
N SER A 137 6.34 -11.66 7.33
CA SER A 137 6.53 -12.78 6.40
C SER A 137 5.48 -12.76 5.28
N VAL A 138 5.81 -13.39 4.17
CA VAL A 138 4.88 -13.77 3.09
C VAL A 138 5.02 -15.27 2.78
N GLY A 139 5.69 -16.01 3.67
CA GLY A 139 5.96 -17.43 3.55
C GLY A 139 7.44 -17.75 3.71
N PRO A 140 7.79 -19.02 3.96
CA PRO A 140 9.13 -19.44 4.35
C PRO A 140 10.19 -19.30 3.24
N SER A 141 9.76 -19.21 1.98
CA SER A 141 10.65 -19.13 0.82
C SER A 141 10.92 -17.70 0.34
N THR A 142 10.28 -16.68 0.96
CA THR A 142 10.36 -15.30 0.48
C THR A 142 10.77 -14.35 1.59
N ALA A 143 11.93 -13.71 1.42
CA ALA A 143 12.35 -12.63 2.29
C ALA A 143 11.50 -11.36 2.01
N HIS A 144 11.18 -10.57 3.04
CA HIS A 144 10.34 -9.37 2.91
C HIS A 144 10.72 -8.29 3.93
N THR A 145 12.02 -8.00 4.04
CA THR A 145 12.58 -7.26 5.17
C THR A 145 12.28 -5.76 5.13
N SER A 146 12.51 -5.07 4.01
CA SER A 146 12.33 -3.62 3.91
C SER A 146 10.86 -3.22 4.05
N TYR A 147 9.99 -3.89 3.31
CA TYR A 147 8.55 -3.64 3.36
C TYR A 147 7.97 -3.90 4.75
N SER A 148 8.29 -5.05 5.33
CA SER A 148 7.82 -5.40 6.68
C SER A 148 8.32 -4.40 7.72
N ALA A 149 9.60 -4.03 7.70
CA ALA A 149 10.15 -3.01 8.60
C ALA A 149 9.39 -1.68 8.50
N ALA A 150 9.13 -1.20 7.27
CA ALA A 150 8.37 0.02 7.02
C ALA A 150 6.92 -0.10 7.53
N LYS A 151 6.24 -1.24 7.28
CA LYS A 151 4.83 -1.42 7.68
C LYS A 151 4.66 -1.61 9.20
N PHE A 152 5.65 -2.20 9.90
CA PHE A 152 5.72 -2.17 11.36
C PHE A 152 5.92 -0.74 11.88
N ALA A 153 6.80 0.07 11.25
CA ALA A 153 6.99 1.47 11.61
C ALA A 153 5.69 2.27 11.47
N VAL A 154 4.96 2.12 10.35
CA VAL A 154 3.64 2.75 10.14
C VAL A 154 2.65 2.33 11.21
N LYS A 155 2.61 1.03 11.56
CA LYS A 155 1.73 0.53 12.61
C LYS A 155 2.07 1.18 13.96
N GLY A 156 3.33 1.09 14.40
CA GLY A 156 3.75 1.64 15.70
C GLY A 156 3.50 3.15 15.81
N PHE A 157 3.81 3.90 14.75
CA PHE A 157 3.51 5.33 14.66
C PHE A 157 2.01 5.63 14.77
N THR A 158 1.19 4.94 13.99
CA THR A 158 -0.27 5.19 13.97
C THR A 158 -0.92 4.82 15.30
N GLU A 159 -0.53 3.71 15.92
CA GLU A 159 -1.01 3.32 17.26
C GLU A 159 -0.63 4.36 18.32
N ALA A 160 0.57 4.93 18.25
CA ALA A 160 0.98 6.01 19.15
C ALA A 160 0.14 7.28 18.94
N LEU A 161 -0.20 7.63 17.69
CA LEU A 161 -1.06 8.77 17.37
C LEU A 161 -2.47 8.65 17.94
N VAL A 162 -2.99 7.45 18.20
CA VAL A 162 -4.31 7.27 18.86
C VAL A 162 -4.37 8.02 20.19
N ASN A 163 -3.33 7.90 21.01
CA ASN A 163 -3.29 8.59 22.29
C ASN A 163 -2.87 10.06 22.15
N ASP A 164 -1.96 10.37 21.24
CA ASP A 164 -1.52 11.74 20.99
C ASP A 164 -2.69 12.62 20.53
N PHE A 165 -3.48 12.16 19.58
CA PHE A 165 -4.67 12.89 19.10
C PHE A 165 -5.75 13.02 20.18
N ARG A 166 -5.99 11.98 20.99
CA ARG A 166 -6.92 12.08 22.12
C ARG A 166 -6.55 13.19 23.11
N LEU A 167 -5.24 13.41 23.31
CA LEU A 167 -4.76 14.42 24.23
C LEU A 167 -4.69 15.82 23.60
N ASN A 168 -4.22 15.93 22.37
CA ASN A 168 -3.80 17.20 21.79
C ASN A 168 -4.70 17.68 20.63
N ALA A 169 -5.51 16.79 20.02
CA ALA A 169 -6.43 17.10 18.92
C ALA A 169 -7.65 16.16 18.94
N PRO A 170 -8.48 16.17 20.00
CA PRO A 170 -9.54 15.16 20.23
C PRO A 170 -10.65 15.12 19.15
N HIS A 171 -10.73 16.14 18.30
CA HIS A 171 -11.63 16.23 17.16
C HIS A 171 -11.07 15.58 15.89
N VAL A 172 -9.81 15.14 15.92
CA VAL A 172 -9.15 14.46 14.79
C VAL A 172 -9.11 12.95 15.06
N GLY A 173 -9.80 12.18 14.21
CA GLY A 173 -9.74 10.73 14.23
C GLY A 173 -8.44 10.19 13.61
N VAL A 174 -8.09 8.95 13.93
CA VAL A 174 -6.98 8.24 13.30
C VAL A 174 -7.35 6.79 13.05
N SER A 175 -7.01 6.27 11.86
CA SER A 175 -7.21 4.87 11.49
C SER A 175 -5.93 4.26 10.94
N LEU A 176 -5.64 3.06 11.43
CA LEU A 176 -4.61 2.16 10.91
C LEU A 176 -5.27 1.10 10.03
N VAL A 177 -4.98 1.12 8.75
CA VAL A 177 -5.48 0.15 7.77
C VAL A 177 -4.45 -0.95 7.57
N MET A 178 -4.86 -2.21 7.70
CA MET A 178 -3.98 -3.37 7.54
C MET A 178 -4.60 -4.36 6.54
N PRO A 179 -4.31 -4.19 5.24
CA PRO A 179 -4.79 -5.09 4.20
C PRO A 179 -4.07 -6.43 4.21
N GLY A 180 -4.83 -7.49 3.91
CA GLY A 180 -4.31 -8.77 3.44
C GLY A 180 -4.00 -8.76 1.93
N HIS A 181 -4.31 -9.85 1.24
CA HIS A 181 -4.13 -9.95 -0.21
C HIS A 181 -5.29 -9.27 -0.93
N ILE A 182 -5.03 -8.09 -1.46
CA ILE A 182 -6.00 -7.26 -2.19
C ILE A 182 -5.61 -7.17 -3.66
N GLY A 183 -6.57 -7.32 -4.56
CA GLY A 183 -6.41 -7.24 -6.02
C GLY A 183 -6.03 -5.83 -6.47
N THR A 184 -4.73 -5.54 -6.40
CA THR A 184 -4.14 -4.26 -6.82
C THR A 184 -2.92 -4.50 -7.71
N SER A 185 -2.56 -3.49 -8.49
CA SER A 185 -1.35 -3.54 -9.33
C SER A 185 -0.06 -3.24 -8.53
N ILE A 186 -0.02 -3.47 -7.21
CA ILE A 186 1.14 -3.10 -6.40
C ILE A 186 2.40 -3.82 -6.87
N VAL A 187 2.34 -5.11 -7.18
CA VAL A 187 3.49 -5.89 -7.66
C VAL A 187 3.98 -5.35 -9.00
N ILE A 188 3.07 -5.12 -9.95
CA ILE A 188 3.38 -4.58 -11.29
C ILE A 188 4.02 -3.19 -11.17
N ASN A 189 3.41 -2.30 -10.37
CA ASN A 189 3.90 -0.93 -10.23
C ASN A 189 5.23 -0.87 -9.47
N SER A 190 5.42 -1.73 -8.47
CA SER A 190 6.68 -1.82 -7.73
C SER A 190 7.83 -2.25 -8.63
N GLY A 191 7.60 -3.25 -9.48
CA GLY A 191 8.58 -3.66 -10.48
C GLY A 191 9.02 -2.50 -11.38
N LYS A 192 8.08 -1.70 -11.87
CA LYS A 192 8.39 -0.52 -12.70
C LYS A 192 9.19 0.54 -11.94
N ILE A 193 8.81 0.84 -10.69
CA ILE A 193 9.47 1.87 -9.86
C ILE A 193 10.89 1.46 -9.46
N LEU A 194 11.12 0.16 -9.26
CA LEU A 194 12.41 -0.41 -8.88
C LEU A 194 13.26 -0.83 -10.07
N GLY A 195 12.81 -0.64 -11.33
CA GLY A 195 13.54 -1.00 -12.52
C GLY A 195 13.45 -2.48 -12.90
N HIS A 196 12.49 -3.21 -12.37
CA HIS A 196 12.27 -4.64 -12.63
C HIS A 196 11.01 -4.88 -13.49
N ASP A 197 10.70 -3.98 -14.45
CA ASP A 197 9.63 -4.27 -15.42
C ASP A 197 10.08 -5.45 -16.30
N PRO A 198 9.34 -6.58 -16.28
CA PRO A 198 9.75 -7.76 -17.07
C PRO A 198 9.97 -7.46 -18.56
N LYS A 199 9.30 -6.44 -19.09
CA LYS A 199 9.42 -6.06 -20.51
C LYS A 199 10.73 -5.37 -20.84
N GLU A 200 11.39 -4.78 -19.86
CA GLU A 200 12.62 -3.99 -20.00
C GLU A 200 13.87 -4.70 -19.47
N MET A 201 13.70 -5.87 -18.83
CA MET A 201 14.81 -6.64 -18.26
C MET A 201 15.85 -7.03 -19.28
N SER A 202 17.11 -6.80 -18.95
CA SER A 202 18.28 -7.30 -19.69
C SER A 202 18.44 -8.82 -19.58
N ALA A 203 19.31 -9.42 -20.37
CA ALA A 203 19.61 -10.86 -20.26
C ALA A 203 20.19 -11.24 -18.88
N GLU A 204 21.03 -10.37 -18.31
CA GLU A 204 21.63 -10.58 -16.98
C GLU A 204 20.56 -10.57 -15.88
N GLU A 205 19.63 -9.62 -15.90
CA GLU A 205 18.50 -9.55 -14.96
C GLU A 205 17.54 -10.75 -15.11
N ILE A 206 17.39 -11.29 -16.32
CA ILE A 206 16.63 -12.51 -16.57
C ILE A 206 17.31 -13.74 -15.92
N ASP A 207 18.63 -13.83 -16.02
CA ASP A 207 19.36 -14.92 -15.38
C ASP A 207 19.25 -14.85 -13.85
N GLU A 208 19.34 -13.66 -13.25
CA GLU A 208 19.06 -13.46 -11.84
C GLU A 208 17.61 -13.82 -11.45
N ALA A 209 16.64 -13.48 -12.31
CA ALA A 209 15.25 -13.85 -12.11
C ALA A 209 15.06 -15.39 -12.15
N ARG A 210 15.75 -16.10 -13.06
CA ARG A 210 15.75 -17.57 -13.11
C ARG A 210 16.24 -18.17 -11.79
N GLU A 211 17.32 -17.64 -11.22
CA GLU A 211 17.83 -18.10 -9.93
C GLU A 211 16.83 -17.87 -8.79
N ARG A 212 16.14 -16.72 -8.81
CA ARG A 212 15.08 -16.43 -7.82
C ARG A 212 13.90 -17.38 -7.96
N LEU A 213 13.43 -17.61 -9.17
CA LEU A 213 12.33 -18.54 -9.46
C LEU A 213 12.68 -19.98 -9.05
N ALA A 214 13.91 -20.42 -9.29
CA ALA A 214 14.37 -21.74 -8.86
C ALA A 214 14.36 -21.90 -7.33
N LYS A 215 14.73 -20.85 -6.57
CA LYS A 215 14.63 -20.85 -5.08
C LYS A 215 13.18 -20.95 -4.59
N LEU A 216 12.22 -20.48 -5.40
CA LEU A 216 10.79 -20.59 -5.14
C LEU A 216 10.21 -21.95 -5.62
N GLY A 217 11.04 -22.85 -6.16
CA GLY A 217 10.62 -24.16 -6.67
C GLY A 217 10.01 -24.11 -8.07
N LEU A 218 10.15 -22.99 -8.78
CA LEU A 218 9.68 -22.82 -10.15
C LEU A 218 10.81 -23.18 -11.14
N ASP A 219 10.61 -24.25 -11.90
CA ASP A 219 11.59 -24.69 -12.90
C ASP A 219 11.50 -23.85 -14.18
N THR A 220 12.58 -23.18 -14.52
CA THR A 220 12.73 -22.41 -15.75
C THR A 220 13.72 -23.05 -16.74
N THR A 221 14.10 -24.31 -16.49
CA THR A 221 15.08 -25.06 -17.34
C THR A 221 14.52 -25.18 -18.77
N GLY A 222 15.27 -24.67 -19.74
CA GLY A 222 14.90 -24.70 -21.16
C GLY A 222 13.93 -23.62 -21.61
N ALA A 223 13.42 -22.79 -20.71
CA ALA A 223 12.61 -21.64 -21.09
C ALA A 223 13.47 -20.54 -21.73
N THR A 224 12.97 -19.93 -22.77
CA THR A 224 13.59 -18.74 -23.40
C THR A 224 13.46 -17.51 -22.49
N ASP A 225 14.23 -16.46 -22.74
CA ASP A 225 14.12 -15.20 -21.99
C ASP A 225 12.72 -14.58 -22.09
N ASP A 226 12.10 -14.66 -23.26
CA ASP A 226 10.74 -14.16 -23.46
C ASP A 226 9.69 -14.96 -22.67
N GLU A 227 9.86 -16.27 -22.56
CA GLU A 227 9.00 -17.10 -21.73
C GLU A 227 9.17 -16.78 -20.24
N VAL A 228 10.39 -16.47 -19.78
CA VAL A 228 10.62 -16.01 -18.40
C VAL A 228 9.98 -14.65 -18.15
N ARG A 229 10.15 -13.68 -19.08
CA ARG A 229 9.47 -12.37 -18.99
C ARG A 229 7.96 -12.51 -18.91
N GLN A 230 7.37 -13.35 -19.76
CA GLN A 230 5.94 -13.63 -19.74
C GLN A 230 5.49 -14.28 -18.43
N GLY A 231 6.26 -15.23 -17.91
CA GLY A 231 5.99 -15.88 -16.62
C GLY A 231 6.00 -14.89 -15.46
N LEU A 232 7.00 -14.01 -15.39
CA LEU A 232 7.08 -12.96 -14.37
C LEU A 232 5.90 -11.97 -14.47
N GLN A 233 5.55 -11.56 -15.69
CA GLN A 233 4.39 -10.71 -15.92
C GLN A 233 3.10 -11.39 -15.46
N GLN A 234 2.92 -12.66 -15.79
CA GLN A 234 1.75 -13.44 -15.39
C GLN A 234 1.65 -13.61 -13.88
N LEU A 235 2.77 -13.85 -13.18
CA LEU A 235 2.78 -13.92 -11.72
C LEU A 235 2.31 -12.59 -11.09
N ALA A 236 2.79 -11.46 -11.62
CA ALA A 236 2.38 -10.14 -11.13
C ALA A 236 0.90 -9.82 -11.44
N GLU A 237 0.39 -10.29 -12.56
CA GLU A 237 -1.02 -10.17 -12.93
C GLU A 237 -1.91 -11.10 -12.09
N SER A 238 -1.50 -12.33 -11.85
CA SER A 238 -2.23 -13.27 -10.98
C SER A 238 -2.32 -12.76 -9.55
N PHE A 239 -1.29 -12.08 -9.03
CA PHE A 239 -1.40 -11.42 -7.72
C PHE A 239 -2.57 -10.43 -7.67
N ARG A 240 -2.83 -9.70 -8.76
CA ARG A 240 -3.94 -8.76 -8.86
C ARG A 240 -5.28 -9.46 -9.10
N ASP A 241 -5.31 -10.39 -10.05
CA ASP A 241 -6.55 -10.91 -10.63
C ASP A 241 -7.14 -12.07 -9.81
N ASP A 242 -6.29 -12.86 -9.11
CA ASP A 242 -6.69 -14.00 -8.30
C ASP A 242 -6.82 -13.63 -6.79
N ALA A 243 -6.74 -12.36 -6.45
CA ALA A 243 -6.87 -11.91 -5.07
C ALA A 243 -8.29 -12.19 -4.50
N PRO A 244 -8.38 -12.57 -3.20
CA PRO A 244 -9.67 -12.88 -2.58
C PRO A 244 -10.60 -11.68 -2.39
N MET A 245 -10.06 -10.45 -2.52
CA MET A 245 -10.80 -9.20 -2.38
C MET A 245 -10.34 -8.19 -3.44
N THR A 246 -11.28 -7.56 -4.11
CA THR A 246 -11.00 -6.49 -5.07
C THR A 246 -10.59 -5.19 -4.38
N ALA A 247 -9.91 -4.31 -5.11
CA ALA A 247 -9.56 -2.97 -4.61
C ALA A 247 -10.79 -2.12 -4.26
N ALA A 248 -11.93 -2.31 -4.98
CA ALA A 248 -13.18 -1.60 -4.73
C ALA A 248 -13.83 -2.05 -3.41
N GLU A 249 -13.89 -3.36 -3.17
CA GLU A 249 -14.38 -3.91 -1.88
C GLU A 249 -13.50 -3.47 -0.71
N ALA A 250 -12.17 -3.50 -0.90
CA ALA A 250 -11.23 -3.03 0.11
C ALA A 250 -11.46 -1.54 0.45
N ALA A 251 -11.68 -0.69 -0.56
CA ALA A 251 -12.00 0.73 -0.34
C ALA A 251 -13.30 0.92 0.46
N ASN A 252 -14.34 0.13 0.19
CA ASN A 252 -15.57 0.15 0.98
C ASN A 252 -15.32 -0.19 2.45
N VAL A 253 -14.58 -1.27 2.74
CA VAL A 253 -14.23 -1.65 4.12
C VAL A 253 -13.47 -0.55 4.84
N ILE A 254 -12.51 0.10 4.14
CA ILE A 254 -11.72 1.21 4.70
C ILE A 254 -12.63 2.41 5.02
N LEU A 255 -13.46 2.85 4.06
CA LEU A 255 -14.33 4.00 4.25
C LEU A 255 -15.39 3.77 5.34
N ASP A 256 -15.94 2.55 5.40
CA ASP A 256 -16.89 2.19 6.48
C ASP A 256 -16.18 2.16 7.84
N GLY A 257 -14.96 1.68 7.90
CA GLY A 257 -14.15 1.75 9.12
C GLY A 257 -13.91 3.19 9.58
N VAL A 258 -13.58 4.09 8.64
CA VAL A 258 -13.37 5.53 8.92
C VAL A 258 -14.68 6.17 9.42
N ARG A 259 -15.82 5.94 8.73
CA ARG A 259 -17.14 6.46 9.15
C ARG A 259 -17.54 6.01 10.55
N ASN A 260 -17.16 4.78 10.93
CA ASN A 260 -17.45 4.23 12.25
C ASN A 260 -16.42 4.63 13.33
N GLY A 261 -15.41 5.44 12.97
CA GLY A 261 -14.36 5.84 13.90
C GLY A 261 -13.45 4.71 14.36
N ASN A 262 -13.34 3.64 13.57
CA ASN A 262 -12.49 2.49 13.90
C ASN A 262 -11.02 2.88 13.74
N TRP A 263 -10.27 2.88 14.84
CA TRP A 263 -8.84 3.18 14.79
C TRP A 263 -8.01 2.04 14.16
N ARG A 264 -8.53 0.81 14.08
CA ARG A 264 -7.88 -0.37 13.51
C ARG A 264 -8.81 -1.04 12.52
N ILE A 265 -8.39 -1.11 11.26
CA ILE A 265 -9.19 -1.62 10.15
C ILE A 265 -8.40 -2.76 9.46
N LEU A 266 -8.80 -4.00 9.72
CA LEU A 266 -8.33 -5.17 8.97
C LEU A 266 -9.13 -5.26 7.68
N VAL A 267 -8.45 -5.41 6.55
CA VAL A 267 -9.09 -5.46 5.22
C VAL A 267 -8.81 -6.81 4.58
N GLY A 268 -9.86 -7.61 4.46
CA GLY A 268 -9.82 -8.99 4.01
C GLY A 268 -10.02 -9.99 5.15
N GLN A 269 -10.68 -11.10 4.83
CA GLN A 269 -10.88 -12.18 5.80
C GLN A 269 -9.55 -12.85 6.15
N ASP A 270 -8.65 -12.95 5.19
CA ASP A 270 -7.28 -13.42 5.38
C ASP A 270 -6.52 -12.57 6.40
N ALA A 271 -6.66 -11.24 6.36
CA ALA A 271 -6.07 -10.33 7.35
C ALA A 271 -6.61 -10.60 8.77
N ALA A 272 -7.90 -10.85 8.90
CA ALA A 272 -8.53 -11.14 10.20
C ALA A 272 -8.08 -12.49 10.77
N VAL A 273 -8.01 -13.53 9.94
CA VAL A 273 -7.55 -14.86 10.34
C VAL A 273 -6.07 -14.80 10.72
N LEU A 274 -5.24 -14.16 9.89
CA LEU A 274 -3.81 -14.03 10.15
C LEU A 274 -3.53 -13.27 11.45
N ASP A 275 -4.23 -12.16 11.72
CA ASP A 275 -4.09 -11.40 12.98
C ASP A 275 -4.40 -12.28 14.20
N ARG A 276 -5.45 -13.08 14.12
CA ARG A 276 -5.81 -14.03 15.18
C ARG A 276 -4.72 -15.09 15.37
N LEU A 277 -4.28 -15.74 14.30
CA LEU A 277 -3.27 -16.80 14.36
C LEU A 277 -1.94 -16.31 14.93
N VAL A 278 -1.47 -15.14 14.49
CA VAL A 278 -0.22 -14.53 15.00
C VAL A 278 -0.33 -14.17 16.49
N ARG A 279 -1.50 -13.73 16.96
CA ARG A 279 -1.72 -13.43 18.38
C ARG A 279 -1.81 -14.67 19.25
N GLU A 280 -2.33 -15.79 18.71
CA GLU A 280 -2.41 -17.06 19.40
C GLU A 280 -1.02 -17.68 19.63
N ASP A 281 -0.12 -17.58 18.66
CA ASP A 281 1.23 -18.11 18.70
C ASP A 281 2.22 -17.22 17.94
N PRO A 282 2.69 -16.13 18.55
CA PRO A 282 3.55 -15.16 17.87
C PRO A 282 4.94 -15.71 17.52
N GLU A 283 5.46 -16.66 18.28
CA GLU A 283 6.76 -17.27 18.02
C GLU A 283 6.65 -18.32 16.91
N GLY A 284 5.64 -19.19 16.96
CA GLY A 284 5.37 -20.19 15.93
C GLY A 284 4.89 -19.62 14.60
N ALA A 285 4.50 -18.34 14.55
CA ALA A 285 4.04 -17.68 13.33
C ALA A 285 5.10 -17.59 12.21
N TYR A 286 6.36 -17.90 12.51
CA TYR A 286 7.46 -17.94 11.53
C TYR A 286 7.92 -19.37 11.18
N GLU A 287 7.27 -20.38 11.75
CA GLU A 287 7.58 -21.78 11.46
C GLU A 287 6.82 -22.27 10.21
N PRO A 288 7.37 -23.23 9.44
CA PRO A 288 6.72 -23.76 8.23
C PRO A 288 5.27 -24.26 8.46
N ALA A 289 5.00 -24.88 9.60
CA ALA A 289 3.67 -25.39 9.97
C ALA A 289 2.61 -24.29 10.08
N PHE A 290 3.00 -23.04 10.34
CA PHE A 290 2.09 -21.92 10.39
C PHE A 290 1.44 -21.66 9.03
N MET A 291 2.22 -21.75 7.95
CA MET A 291 1.69 -21.56 6.59
C MET A 291 0.67 -22.63 6.21
N GLU A 292 0.87 -23.87 6.64
CA GLU A 292 -0.11 -24.95 6.41
C GLU A 292 -1.44 -24.63 7.10
N ARG A 293 -1.37 -24.17 8.35
CA ARG A 293 -2.55 -23.74 9.11
C ARG A 293 -3.24 -22.54 8.47
N LEU A 294 -2.50 -21.52 8.08
CA LEU A 294 -3.03 -20.33 7.42
C LEU A 294 -3.73 -20.69 6.10
N ARG A 295 -3.10 -21.52 5.27
CA ARG A 295 -3.69 -22.01 4.01
C ARG A 295 -4.98 -22.81 4.25
N ALA A 296 -5.01 -23.67 5.24
CA ALA A 296 -6.18 -24.46 5.57
C ALA A 296 -7.39 -23.60 5.98
N GLU A 297 -7.16 -22.49 6.69
CA GLU A 297 -8.21 -21.61 7.18
C GLU A 297 -8.64 -20.52 6.17
N THR A 298 -7.76 -20.07 5.30
CA THR A 298 -8.02 -18.93 4.40
C THR A 298 -8.03 -19.30 2.93
N GLY A 299 -7.48 -20.47 2.55
CA GLY A 299 -7.15 -20.74 1.16
C GLY A 299 -6.02 -19.85 0.62
N TRP A 300 -5.31 -19.12 1.50
CA TRP A 300 -4.28 -18.17 1.08
C TRP A 300 -3.20 -18.86 0.26
N ASN A 301 -3.15 -18.46 -0.98
CA ASN A 301 -2.10 -18.84 -1.92
C ASN A 301 -1.64 -17.55 -2.61
N LEU A 302 -0.50 -17.02 -2.22
CA LEU A 302 0.10 -15.82 -2.83
C LEU A 302 0.62 -16.05 -4.25
N GLY A 303 0.18 -17.13 -4.92
CA GLY A 303 0.66 -17.50 -6.24
C GLY A 303 2.07 -18.11 -6.23
N LEU A 304 2.52 -18.59 -5.07
CA LEU A 304 3.82 -19.23 -4.87
C LEU A 304 3.65 -20.68 -4.51
#